data_6b9568f0be1244c06e3892a1e9192186
#
_entry.id   6b9568f0be1244c06e3892a1e9192186
#
_cell.length_a   1.000
_cell.length_b   1.000
_cell.length_c   1.000
_cell.angle_alpha   90.00
_cell.angle_beta   90.00
_cell.angle_gamma   90.00
#
_symmetry.space_group_name_H-M   'P 1'
#
loop_
_entity.id
_entity.type
_entity.pdbx_description
1 polymer ?
#
loop_
_entity_poly.entity_id
_entity_poly.type
_entity_poly.pdbx_seq_one_letter_code
_entity_poly.pdbx_strand_id
1 'polypeptide(L)'
;MLLKGNITFGNTKITVMRIVLMSFLLSFCFFVQGQDTTVQKKDIISSTKLFDLNFTTKEIDTLYSDVIDNIANYKAMHQLNLPNSVPLSLWQTPVVAGMHFNKLQKNITWKLDNTVSLPNNKNDLAFYSIEQLASLIKNKKISSLALTQFFIDRIKKWGDTLQCVISLQEDIAYAQAKKADAELAAGKYRGLLHGIPYGLKDLFAVKGTKTTWGAAPYQNQIIDEDAYVYTKLKEAGAVLVAKFTLGALAMGDYWFGGRTKNPWNLKYGSSGSSAGSASATVAGLVPFAIGTETWGSIVSPSTTCGATGLRPTFGSVSRTGAMALSYSLDKIGPICRSAADAAIVFNYIHGTDGKDGSAVNMPFNYSPQKDIHQLKIAYAKNYFDKIKDTSRNEFKVLEEFKKLGVKLIPVNFPDSGIYNFNIMDVVIGVECAAQFDEMTRLNIDDALTRQTKNDWPNQFRTARFVPAVEYVNAQRHRYTLMQKVNEVIQQYDVIICPSRGDGNQSAITNLTGHPVVCVPTGFDKKLNLPTGISFVGNLYDEATILSIAQAYQKATQWNKVHPALFK
;
A
#
# COMPACT_ATOMS: atom_id res chain seq x y z
N MET A 1 20.25 -67.10 -56.92
CA MET A 1 19.17 -68.08 -57.15
C MET A 1 18.19 -67.97 -56.01
N LEU A 2 17.07 -67.31 -56.25
CA LEU A 2 15.70 -67.65 -55.92
C LEU A 2 15.46 -68.12 -54.46
N LEU A 3 14.55 -67.60 -53.69
CA LEU A 3 13.15 -67.26 -53.98
C LEU A 3 12.58 -66.32 -52.88
N LYS A 4 11.63 -65.55 -53.29
CA LYS A 4 10.65 -64.75 -52.58
C LYS A 4 9.82 -65.54 -51.58
N GLY A 5 9.46 -64.96 -50.47
CA GLY A 5 8.36 -65.33 -49.60
C GLY A 5 7.78 -64.15 -48.91
N ASN A 6 6.81 -63.47 -49.53
CA ASN A 6 5.95 -62.48 -48.92
C ASN A 6 5.01 -63.14 -47.90
N ILE A 7 5.04 -62.67 -46.66
CA ILE A 7 3.93 -62.85 -45.72
C ILE A 7 3.49 -61.46 -45.25
N THR A 8 2.47 -60.98 -45.94
CA THR A 8 1.64 -59.84 -45.55
C THR A 8 0.59 -60.32 -44.53
N PHE A 9 0.89 -60.14 -43.23
CA PHE A 9 -0.16 -60.12 -42.19
C PHE A 9 0.28 -59.18 -41.06
N GLY A 10 -0.09 -57.94 -41.15
CA GLY A 10 0.21 -56.97 -40.07
C GLY A 10 -0.42 -55.57 -40.19
N ASN A 11 -0.69 -55.15 -41.40
CA ASN A 11 -1.09 -53.72 -41.60
C ASN A 11 -2.59 -53.47 -41.45
N THR A 12 -3.47 -54.48 -41.57
CA THR A 12 -4.91 -54.30 -41.50
C THR A 12 -5.42 -54.10 -40.06
N LYS A 13 -4.81 -54.77 -39.07
CA LYS A 13 -5.20 -54.61 -37.66
C LYS A 13 -4.74 -53.26 -37.08
N ILE A 14 -3.59 -52.74 -37.50
CA ILE A 14 -3.10 -51.44 -37.06
C ILE A 14 -3.90 -50.30 -37.65
N THR A 15 -4.34 -50.41 -38.89
CA THR A 15 -5.17 -49.39 -39.56
C THR A 15 -6.59 -49.33 -38.97
N VAL A 16 -7.20 -50.48 -38.66
CA VAL A 16 -8.51 -50.51 -38.01
C VAL A 16 -8.44 -50.00 -36.58
N MET A 17 -7.37 -50.33 -35.83
CA MET A 17 -7.17 -49.81 -34.48
C MET A 17 -6.89 -48.28 -34.44
N ARG A 18 -6.19 -47.73 -35.45
CA ARG A 18 -6.00 -46.28 -35.58
C ARG A 18 -7.28 -45.54 -35.97
N ILE A 19 -8.12 -46.10 -36.85
CA ILE A 19 -9.41 -45.53 -37.21
C ILE A 19 -10.40 -45.59 -36.04
N VAL A 20 -10.43 -46.67 -35.27
CA VAL A 20 -11.27 -46.78 -34.06
C VAL A 20 -10.77 -45.82 -32.95
N LEU A 21 -9.44 -45.65 -32.75
CA LEU A 21 -8.89 -44.70 -31.79
C LEU A 21 -9.14 -43.24 -32.23
N MET A 22 -9.02 -42.94 -33.54
CA MET A 22 -9.34 -41.59 -34.05
C MET A 22 -10.85 -41.30 -33.99
N SER A 23 -11.70 -42.29 -34.20
CA SER A 23 -13.16 -42.15 -34.03
C SER A 23 -13.54 -41.96 -32.55
N PHE A 24 -12.85 -42.62 -31.60
CA PHE A 24 -13.03 -42.41 -30.14
C PHE A 24 -12.51 -41.06 -29.68
N LEU A 25 -11.37 -40.58 -30.20
CA LEU A 25 -10.85 -39.24 -29.93
C LEU A 25 -11.72 -38.13 -30.55
N LEU A 26 -12.27 -38.34 -31.74
CA LEU A 26 -13.23 -37.42 -32.36
C LEU A 26 -14.61 -37.44 -31.66
N SER A 27 -15.04 -38.57 -31.09
CA SER A 27 -16.27 -38.62 -30.29
C SER A 27 -16.12 -37.99 -28.90
N PHE A 28 -14.91 -37.95 -28.34
CA PHE A 28 -14.65 -37.25 -27.07
C PHE A 28 -14.51 -35.72 -27.22
N CYS A 29 -14.21 -35.23 -28.44
CA CYS A 29 -14.18 -33.78 -28.73
C CYS A 29 -15.59 -33.19 -28.96
N PHE A 30 -16.67 -33.97 -29.03
CA PHE A 30 -18.02 -33.46 -29.23
C PHE A 30 -18.90 -33.44 -27.97
N PHE A 31 -18.33 -33.71 -26.76
CA PHE A 31 -19.01 -33.52 -25.48
C PHE A 31 -18.43 -32.37 -24.64
N VAL A 32 -17.86 -31.35 -25.27
CA VAL A 32 -17.99 -30.02 -24.71
C VAL A 32 -19.42 -29.60 -25.12
N GLN A 33 -20.38 -29.89 -24.25
CA GLN A 33 -21.64 -29.15 -24.25
C GLN A 33 -21.24 -27.69 -24.10
N GLY A 34 -21.21 -26.95 -25.21
CA GLY A 34 -21.25 -25.52 -25.15
C GLY A 34 -22.45 -25.19 -24.29
N GLN A 35 -22.20 -24.68 -23.07
CA GLN A 35 -23.28 -24.05 -22.30
C GLN A 35 -23.99 -23.14 -23.29
N ASP A 36 -25.29 -23.32 -23.45
CA ASP A 36 -26.10 -22.39 -24.21
C ASP A 36 -25.92 -21.01 -23.55
N THR A 37 -25.05 -20.19 -24.14
CA THR A 37 -24.68 -18.88 -23.60
C THR A 37 -25.73 -17.83 -23.93
N THR A 38 -26.85 -18.25 -24.50
CA THR A 38 -27.97 -17.38 -24.85
C THR A 38 -28.75 -17.05 -23.57
N VAL A 39 -28.60 -15.80 -23.08
CA VAL A 39 -29.35 -15.32 -21.93
C VAL A 39 -30.84 -15.38 -22.21
N GLN A 40 -31.61 -15.98 -21.31
CA GLN A 40 -33.06 -16.10 -21.39
C GLN A 40 -33.74 -15.15 -20.38
N LYS A 41 -34.99 -14.80 -20.60
CA LYS A 41 -35.79 -13.96 -19.69
C LYS A 41 -35.79 -14.47 -18.23
N LYS A 42 -35.82 -15.82 -18.04
CA LYS A 42 -35.73 -16.45 -16.71
C LYS A 42 -34.43 -16.12 -15.97
N ASP A 43 -33.32 -15.92 -16.71
CA ASP A 43 -32.02 -15.59 -16.11
C ASP A 43 -32.03 -14.17 -15.60
N ILE A 44 -32.68 -13.25 -16.33
CA ILE A 44 -32.88 -11.86 -15.86
C ILE A 44 -33.76 -11.84 -14.61
N ILE A 45 -34.91 -12.57 -14.61
CA ILE A 45 -35.80 -12.68 -13.43
C ILE A 45 -35.04 -13.24 -12.21
N SER A 46 -34.16 -14.23 -12.42
CA SER A 46 -33.33 -14.77 -11.34
C SER A 46 -32.30 -13.76 -10.84
N SER A 47 -31.71 -12.98 -11.74
CA SER A 47 -30.72 -11.96 -11.40
C SER A 47 -31.31 -10.78 -10.64
N THR A 48 -32.57 -10.38 -10.90
CA THR A 48 -33.21 -9.27 -10.17
C THR A 48 -33.23 -9.50 -8.66
N LYS A 49 -33.37 -10.76 -8.22
CA LYS A 49 -33.35 -11.14 -6.81
C LYS A 49 -32.00 -10.86 -6.13
N LEU A 50 -30.89 -10.93 -6.89
CA LEU A 50 -29.55 -10.63 -6.37
C LEU A 50 -29.35 -9.13 -6.14
N PHE A 51 -30.15 -8.30 -6.82
CA PHE A 51 -30.05 -6.84 -6.83
C PHE A 51 -31.16 -6.15 -6.04
N ASP A 52 -31.97 -6.91 -5.29
CA ASP A 52 -33.15 -6.42 -4.55
C ASP A 52 -34.12 -5.64 -5.44
N LEU A 53 -34.41 -6.19 -6.64
CA LEU A 53 -35.30 -5.63 -7.62
C LEU A 53 -36.48 -6.56 -7.87
N ASN A 54 -37.64 -5.98 -8.19
CA ASN A 54 -38.85 -6.71 -8.51
C ASN A 54 -39.47 -6.11 -9.78
N PHE A 55 -39.39 -6.86 -10.89
CA PHE A 55 -39.97 -6.45 -12.17
C PHE A 55 -41.13 -7.35 -12.55
N THR A 56 -42.16 -6.76 -13.12
CA THR A 56 -43.29 -7.50 -13.72
C THR A 56 -42.88 -8.21 -15.02
N THR A 57 -43.64 -9.20 -15.43
CA THR A 57 -43.40 -9.92 -16.71
C THR A 57 -43.34 -8.94 -17.88
N LYS A 58 -44.22 -7.93 -17.91
CA LYS A 58 -44.24 -6.93 -18.98
C LYS A 58 -42.97 -6.07 -19.01
N GLU A 59 -42.43 -5.71 -17.86
CA GLU A 59 -41.15 -4.98 -17.76
C GLU A 59 -39.98 -5.82 -18.22
N ILE A 60 -39.94 -7.12 -17.83
CA ILE A 60 -38.95 -8.07 -18.34
C ILE A 60 -39.03 -8.23 -19.85
N ASP A 61 -40.23 -8.34 -20.40
CA ASP A 61 -40.43 -8.45 -21.85
C ASP A 61 -39.92 -7.22 -22.60
N THR A 62 -40.11 -6.03 -21.99
CA THR A 62 -39.67 -4.76 -22.59
C THR A 62 -38.16 -4.59 -22.56
N LEU A 63 -37.50 -4.88 -21.41
CA LEU A 63 -36.06 -4.66 -21.25
C LEU A 63 -35.16 -5.76 -21.85
N TYR A 64 -35.74 -6.91 -22.26
CA TYR A 64 -34.97 -8.07 -22.66
C TYR A 64 -33.98 -7.81 -23.80
N SER A 65 -34.43 -7.14 -24.88
CA SER A 65 -33.56 -6.80 -26.03
C SER A 65 -32.39 -5.89 -25.58
N ASP A 66 -32.67 -4.91 -24.75
CA ASP A 66 -31.66 -3.95 -24.32
C ASP A 66 -30.58 -4.59 -23.42
N VAL A 67 -30.96 -5.61 -22.62
CA VAL A 67 -30.00 -6.42 -21.85
C VAL A 67 -29.10 -7.23 -22.79
N ILE A 68 -29.64 -7.81 -23.88
CA ILE A 68 -28.83 -8.52 -24.87
C ILE A 68 -27.86 -7.57 -25.57
N ASP A 69 -28.29 -6.36 -25.93
CA ASP A 69 -27.44 -5.35 -26.54
C ASP A 69 -26.33 -4.88 -25.58
N ASN A 70 -26.64 -4.71 -24.28
CA ASN A 70 -25.64 -4.40 -23.26
C ASN A 70 -24.58 -5.51 -23.13
N ILE A 71 -24.97 -6.79 -23.18
CA ILE A 71 -24.02 -7.91 -23.18
C ILE A 71 -23.11 -7.86 -24.41
N ALA A 72 -23.65 -7.52 -25.58
CA ALA A 72 -22.84 -7.34 -26.79
C ALA A 72 -21.84 -6.19 -26.64
N ASN A 73 -22.25 -5.07 -26.04
CA ASN A 73 -21.39 -3.93 -25.73
C ASN A 73 -20.27 -4.31 -24.75
N TYR A 74 -20.58 -5.10 -23.70
CA TYR A 74 -19.54 -5.58 -22.77
C TYR A 74 -18.52 -6.47 -23.47
N LYS A 75 -18.97 -7.39 -24.33
CA LYS A 75 -18.08 -8.24 -25.13
C LYS A 75 -17.19 -7.43 -26.06
N ALA A 76 -17.71 -6.37 -26.69
CA ALA A 76 -16.92 -5.47 -27.52
C ALA A 76 -15.86 -4.71 -26.72
N MET A 77 -16.22 -4.17 -25.54
CA MET A 77 -15.24 -3.52 -24.66
C MET A 77 -14.15 -4.49 -24.17
N HIS A 78 -14.49 -5.76 -23.91
CA HIS A 78 -13.52 -6.77 -23.47
C HIS A 78 -12.49 -7.16 -24.55
N GLN A 79 -12.72 -6.79 -25.82
CA GLN A 79 -11.72 -6.94 -26.89
C GLN A 79 -10.66 -5.83 -26.87
N LEU A 80 -10.93 -4.72 -26.16
CA LEU A 80 -9.99 -3.63 -26.03
C LEU A 80 -9.00 -3.93 -24.92
N ASN A 81 -7.70 -3.72 -25.20
CA ASN A 81 -6.67 -3.84 -24.17
C ASN A 81 -6.80 -2.70 -23.17
N LEU A 82 -6.98 -3.03 -21.88
CA LEU A 82 -7.11 -2.06 -20.80
C LEU A 82 -6.09 -2.38 -19.69
N PRO A 83 -4.82 -1.99 -19.84
CA PRO A 83 -3.79 -2.25 -18.84
C PRO A 83 -4.05 -1.49 -17.53
N ASN A 84 -3.52 -2.02 -16.42
CA ASN A 84 -3.67 -1.46 -15.07
C ASN A 84 -3.22 0.01 -14.97
N SER A 85 -2.30 0.46 -15.81
CA SER A 85 -1.79 1.84 -15.84
C SER A 85 -2.79 2.87 -16.40
N VAL A 86 -3.89 2.45 -17.04
CA VAL A 86 -4.91 3.38 -17.57
C VAL A 86 -5.82 3.85 -16.43
N PRO A 87 -5.82 5.15 -16.07
CA PRO A 87 -6.63 5.68 -14.99
C PRO A 87 -8.09 5.86 -15.39
N LEU A 88 -8.96 6.04 -14.39
CA LEU A 88 -10.34 6.49 -14.63
C LEU A 88 -10.34 7.95 -15.13
N SER A 89 -11.32 8.30 -15.96
CA SER A 89 -11.62 9.69 -16.32
C SER A 89 -12.31 10.47 -15.20
N LEU A 90 -12.77 9.79 -14.14
CA LEU A 90 -13.37 10.37 -12.95
C LEU A 90 -12.31 10.55 -11.87
N TRP A 91 -11.83 11.77 -11.67
CA TRP A 91 -10.80 12.08 -10.71
C TRP A 91 -11.38 12.27 -9.30
N GLN A 92 -10.89 11.48 -8.35
CA GLN A 92 -11.22 11.66 -6.94
C GLN A 92 -10.44 12.86 -6.36
N THR A 93 -11.12 13.66 -5.55
CA THR A 93 -10.51 14.68 -4.69
C THR A 93 -11.02 14.52 -3.25
N PRO A 94 -10.19 14.68 -2.22
CA PRO A 94 -10.65 14.71 -0.83
C PRO A 94 -11.26 16.06 -0.43
N VAL A 95 -11.14 17.07 -1.30
CA VAL A 95 -11.57 18.45 -1.04
C VAL A 95 -13.07 18.58 -1.28
N VAL A 96 -13.81 19.03 -0.28
CA VAL A 96 -15.23 19.37 -0.40
C VAL A 96 -15.42 20.86 -0.65
N ALA A 97 -16.60 21.23 -1.18
CA ALA A 97 -16.91 22.63 -1.49
C ALA A 97 -16.75 23.52 -0.24
N GLY A 98 -16.16 24.69 -0.42
CA GLY A 98 -15.91 25.66 0.66
C GLY A 98 -14.60 25.48 1.42
N MET A 99 -13.83 24.44 1.16
CA MET A 99 -12.49 24.28 1.76
C MET A 99 -11.47 25.21 1.10
N HIS A 100 -10.66 25.86 1.94
CA HIS A 100 -9.57 26.74 1.51
C HIS A 100 -8.26 26.29 2.17
N PHE A 101 -7.18 26.27 1.38
CA PHE A 101 -5.85 25.85 1.84
C PHE A 101 -4.86 26.99 1.65
N ASN A 102 -4.00 27.20 2.65
CA ASN A 102 -2.85 28.08 2.50
C ASN A 102 -1.84 27.42 1.54
N LYS A 103 -1.55 28.08 0.43
CA LYS A 103 -0.63 27.59 -0.61
C LYS A 103 0.81 28.12 -0.47
N LEU A 104 1.09 28.85 0.63
CA LEU A 104 2.42 29.40 0.85
C LEU A 104 3.39 28.31 1.33
N GLN A 105 4.37 27.96 0.50
CA GLN A 105 5.49 27.11 0.90
C GLN A 105 6.53 27.94 1.65
N LYS A 106 6.87 27.49 2.86
CA LYS A 106 7.98 28.03 3.66
C LYS A 106 9.21 27.15 3.49
N ASN A 107 10.40 27.76 3.60
CA ASN A 107 11.63 26.98 3.61
C ASN A 107 11.74 26.17 4.91
N ILE A 108 11.97 24.88 4.77
CA ILE A 108 12.26 24.01 5.92
C ILE A 108 13.75 24.04 6.19
N THR A 109 14.13 24.41 7.40
CA THR A 109 15.54 24.42 7.82
C THR A 109 15.84 23.13 8.58
N TRP A 110 16.60 22.25 7.97
CA TRP A 110 17.13 21.05 8.59
C TRP A 110 18.50 21.35 9.21
N LYS A 111 18.64 21.14 10.53
CA LYS A 111 19.91 21.32 11.22
C LYS A 111 20.62 19.98 11.32
N LEU A 112 21.71 19.81 10.57
CA LEU A 112 22.58 18.64 10.72
C LEU A 112 23.52 18.84 11.93
N ASP A 113 23.59 17.83 12.77
CA ASP A 113 24.57 17.76 13.84
C ASP A 113 25.91 17.26 13.29
N ASN A 114 26.87 18.14 13.10
CA ASN A 114 28.20 17.83 12.57
C ASN A 114 29.08 17.02 13.56
N THR A 115 28.65 16.86 14.82
CA THR A 115 29.38 16.07 15.82
C THR A 115 29.12 14.56 15.69
N VAL A 116 28.10 14.14 14.94
CA VAL A 116 27.78 12.72 14.71
C VAL A 116 29.03 11.97 14.24
N SER A 117 29.36 10.87 14.92
CA SER A 117 30.47 9.97 14.61
C SER A 117 29.98 8.59 14.23
N LEU A 118 30.86 7.81 13.59
CA LEU A 118 30.60 6.39 13.39
C LEU A 118 30.47 5.69 14.76
N PRO A 119 29.56 4.71 14.90
CA PRO A 119 29.39 3.99 16.14
C PRO A 119 30.57 3.03 16.37
N ASN A 120 30.92 2.75 17.63
CA ASN A 120 31.91 1.75 17.98
C ASN A 120 31.53 0.35 17.50
N ASN A 121 30.27 -0.03 17.68
CA ASN A 121 29.72 -1.24 17.07
C ASN A 121 29.11 -0.87 15.69
N LYS A 122 29.71 -1.38 14.63
CA LYS A 122 29.27 -1.10 13.26
C LYS A 122 27.79 -1.44 13.03
N ASN A 123 27.23 -2.43 13.73
CA ASN A 123 25.83 -2.78 13.60
C ASN A 123 24.86 -1.68 14.04
N ASP A 124 25.25 -0.82 14.97
CA ASP A 124 24.41 0.28 15.44
C ASP A 124 24.13 1.30 14.34
N LEU A 125 24.99 1.37 13.30
CA LEU A 125 24.79 2.20 12.11
C LEU A 125 23.44 1.90 11.42
N ALA A 126 22.96 0.65 11.52
CA ALA A 126 21.67 0.22 10.97
C ALA A 126 20.47 0.99 11.53
N PHE A 127 20.63 1.54 12.73
CA PHE A 127 19.56 2.21 13.47
C PHE A 127 19.75 3.73 13.58
N TYR A 128 20.76 4.27 12.91
CA TYR A 128 20.93 5.73 12.80
C TYR A 128 19.74 6.35 12.07
N SER A 129 19.34 7.55 12.48
CA SER A 129 18.33 8.35 11.78
C SER A 129 18.86 8.83 10.42
N ILE A 130 17.96 9.23 9.53
CA ILE A 130 18.35 9.84 8.25
C ILE A 130 19.24 11.07 8.49
N GLU A 131 18.93 11.91 9.49
CA GLU A 131 19.76 13.06 9.83
C GLU A 131 21.18 12.67 10.24
N GLN A 132 21.32 11.61 11.06
CA GLN A 132 22.64 11.11 11.47
C GLN A 132 23.43 10.56 10.29
N LEU A 133 22.80 9.74 9.44
CA LEU A 133 23.44 9.20 8.24
C LEU A 133 23.83 10.31 7.25
N ALA A 134 22.94 11.30 7.05
CA ALA A 134 23.20 12.46 6.21
C ALA A 134 24.38 13.30 6.73
N SER A 135 24.48 13.45 8.06
CA SER A 135 25.64 14.11 8.68
C SER A 135 26.94 13.36 8.41
N LEU A 136 26.94 12.03 8.58
CA LEU A 136 28.13 11.21 8.30
C LEU A 136 28.59 11.35 6.84
N ILE A 137 27.63 11.29 5.88
CA ILE A 137 27.95 11.44 4.45
C ILE A 137 28.45 12.85 4.14
N LYS A 138 27.71 13.89 4.54
CA LYS A 138 28.06 15.29 4.26
C LYS A 138 29.44 15.65 4.80
N ASN A 139 29.79 15.17 6.00
CA ASN A 139 31.09 15.39 6.63
C ASN A 139 32.17 14.37 6.19
N LYS A 140 31.90 13.54 5.15
CA LYS A 140 32.82 12.55 4.60
C LYS A 140 33.34 11.52 5.63
N LYS A 141 32.59 11.27 6.72
CA LYS A 141 32.92 10.26 7.74
C LYS A 141 32.59 8.84 7.25
N ILE A 142 31.70 8.70 6.27
CA ILE A 142 31.40 7.48 5.52
C ILE A 142 31.07 7.88 4.08
N SER A 143 31.44 7.05 3.10
CA SER A 143 30.99 7.24 1.73
C SER A 143 29.61 6.62 1.51
N SER A 144 28.86 7.12 0.54
CA SER A 144 27.59 6.51 0.12
C SER A 144 27.78 5.05 -0.30
N LEU A 145 28.87 4.76 -1.01
CA LEU A 145 29.23 3.41 -1.42
C LEU A 145 29.40 2.47 -0.21
N ALA A 146 30.16 2.88 0.80
CA ALA A 146 30.38 2.08 2.01
C ALA A 146 29.08 1.88 2.82
N LEU A 147 28.25 2.92 2.92
CA LEU A 147 26.95 2.85 3.58
C LEU A 147 25.98 1.91 2.81
N THR A 148 25.99 2.00 1.49
CA THR A 148 25.18 1.13 0.62
C THR A 148 25.59 -0.33 0.76
N GLN A 149 26.89 -0.62 0.73
CA GLN A 149 27.41 -1.97 0.95
C GLN A 149 26.97 -2.51 2.31
N PHE A 150 27.07 -1.71 3.37
CA PHE A 150 26.65 -2.10 4.71
C PHE A 150 25.17 -2.55 4.74
N PHE A 151 24.26 -1.80 4.12
CA PHE A 151 22.86 -2.17 4.11
C PHE A 151 22.56 -3.37 3.18
N ILE A 152 23.23 -3.48 2.04
CA ILE A 152 23.13 -4.66 1.16
C ILE A 152 23.58 -5.92 1.90
N ASP A 153 24.69 -5.88 2.65
CA ASP A 153 25.18 -7.02 3.44
C ASP A 153 24.14 -7.42 4.52
N ARG A 154 23.51 -6.44 5.16
CA ARG A 154 22.43 -6.72 6.12
C ARG A 154 21.20 -7.35 5.45
N ILE A 155 20.82 -6.87 4.27
CA ILE A 155 19.71 -7.46 3.51
C ILE A 155 20.03 -8.89 3.11
N LYS A 156 21.24 -9.17 2.63
CA LYS A 156 21.69 -10.53 2.30
C LYS A 156 21.69 -11.45 3.52
N LYS A 157 22.06 -10.93 4.69
CA LYS A 157 22.10 -11.71 5.93
C LYS A 157 20.69 -12.03 6.46
N TRP A 158 19.75 -11.11 6.39
CA TRP A 158 18.49 -11.18 7.12
C TRP A 158 17.22 -11.21 6.27
N GLY A 159 17.33 -10.88 4.98
CA GLY A 159 16.19 -10.77 4.07
C GLY A 159 15.38 -12.06 3.98
N ASP A 160 16.04 -13.20 3.86
CA ASP A 160 15.40 -14.53 3.80
C ASP A 160 14.79 -14.92 5.16
N THR A 161 15.46 -14.58 6.27
CA THR A 161 14.92 -14.81 7.62
C THR A 161 13.57 -14.11 7.80
N LEU A 162 13.44 -12.89 7.30
CA LEU A 162 12.21 -12.10 7.37
C LEU A 162 11.26 -12.36 6.20
N GLN A 163 11.71 -13.01 5.14
CA GLN A 163 10.96 -13.16 3.88
C GLN A 163 10.42 -11.81 3.38
N CYS A 164 11.27 -10.77 3.43
CA CYS A 164 10.85 -9.40 3.19
C CYS A 164 11.36 -8.81 1.86
N VAL A 165 12.16 -9.54 1.09
CA VAL A 165 12.81 -9.07 -0.14
C VAL A 165 12.28 -9.81 -1.36
N ILE A 166 11.85 -9.06 -2.37
CA ILE A 166 11.54 -9.60 -3.72
C ILE A 166 12.83 -9.65 -4.55
N SER A 167 13.57 -8.54 -4.59
CA SER A 167 14.81 -8.43 -5.36
C SER A 167 15.76 -7.39 -4.79
N LEU A 168 17.04 -7.72 -4.75
CA LEU A 168 18.13 -6.76 -4.54
C LEU A 168 18.40 -6.00 -5.83
N GLN A 169 18.78 -4.72 -5.69
CA GLN A 169 19.07 -3.82 -6.80
C GLN A 169 20.53 -3.39 -6.78
N GLU A 170 21.47 -4.36 -6.67
CA GLU A 170 22.89 -4.10 -6.41
C GLU A 170 23.53 -3.19 -7.46
N ASP A 171 23.33 -3.47 -8.78
CA ASP A 171 23.93 -2.67 -9.85
C ASP A 171 23.44 -1.23 -9.80
N ILE A 172 22.13 -1.03 -9.63
CA ILE A 172 21.52 0.30 -9.49
C ILE A 172 22.06 0.99 -8.24
N ALA A 173 22.12 0.27 -7.12
CA ALA A 173 22.56 0.81 -5.84
C ALA A 173 24.01 1.27 -5.89
N TYR A 174 24.92 0.44 -6.40
CA TYR A 174 26.33 0.82 -6.50
C TYR A 174 26.57 1.94 -7.51
N ALA A 175 25.86 1.96 -8.63
CA ALA A 175 25.94 3.06 -9.59
C ALA A 175 25.46 4.39 -8.97
N GLN A 176 24.31 4.38 -8.26
CA GLN A 176 23.77 5.55 -7.59
C GLN A 176 24.67 6.02 -6.44
N ALA A 177 25.21 5.10 -5.63
CA ALA A 177 26.11 5.42 -4.52
C ALA A 177 27.43 6.05 -5.01
N LYS A 178 28.08 5.47 -6.02
CA LYS A 178 29.28 6.04 -6.64
C LYS A 178 29.02 7.44 -7.22
N LYS A 179 27.86 7.63 -7.84
CA LYS A 179 27.45 8.95 -8.35
C LYS A 179 27.29 9.96 -7.21
N ALA A 180 26.66 9.58 -6.10
CA ALA A 180 26.49 10.45 -4.94
C ALA A 180 27.85 10.82 -4.34
N ASP A 181 28.78 9.89 -4.19
CA ASP A 181 30.14 10.17 -3.70
C ASP A 181 30.91 11.12 -4.65
N ALA A 182 30.81 10.93 -5.95
CA ALA A 182 31.46 11.80 -6.96
C ALA A 182 30.87 13.23 -6.91
N GLU A 183 29.55 13.36 -6.81
CA GLU A 183 28.87 14.66 -6.69
C GLU A 183 29.29 15.39 -5.42
N LEU A 184 29.35 14.68 -4.26
CA LEU A 184 29.81 15.25 -3.01
C LEU A 184 31.28 15.69 -3.06
N ALA A 185 32.14 14.90 -3.73
CA ALA A 185 33.55 15.27 -3.94
C ALA A 185 33.68 16.55 -4.77
N ALA A 186 32.80 16.73 -5.76
CA ALA A 186 32.71 17.95 -6.59
C ALA A 186 31.96 19.12 -5.90
N GLY A 187 31.63 19.03 -4.60
CA GLY A 187 30.95 20.07 -3.86
C GLY A 187 29.41 20.11 -4.01
N LYS A 188 28.82 19.17 -4.73
CA LYS A 188 27.36 19.07 -4.94
C LYS A 188 26.72 18.18 -3.89
N TYR A 189 26.01 18.79 -2.94
CA TYR A 189 25.21 18.09 -1.94
C TYR A 189 23.72 18.33 -2.21
N ARG A 190 22.94 17.27 -2.44
CA ARG A 190 21.51 17.36 -2.83
C ARG A 190 20.55 17.48 -1.65
N GLY A 191 21.05 17.40 -0.42
CA GLY A 191 20.24 17.44 0.81
C GLY A 191 20.25 16.13 1.59
N LEU A 192 19.31 15.99 2.55
CA LEU A 192 19.36 14.94 3.57
C LEU A 192 19.26 13.51 3.03
N LEU A 193 18.74 13.29 1.84
CA LEU A 193 18.66 11.96 1.21
C LEU A 193 19.84 11.65 0.29
N HIS A 194 20.79 12.59 0.12
CA HIS A 194 21.95 12.39 -0.75
C HIS A 194 22.80 11.20 -0.26
N GLY A 195 22.87 10.15 -1.07
CA GLY A 195 23.64 8.93 -0.77
C GLY A 195 23.00 8.00 0.26
N ILE A 196 21.75 8.22 0.68
CA ILE A 196 21.06 7.42 1.69
C ILE A 196 20.38 6.20 1.03
N PRO A 197 20.68 4.95 1.48
CA PRO A 197 20.03 3.76 1.00
C PRO A 197 18.55 3.67 1.42
N TYR A 198 17.69 3.11 0.53
CA TYR A 198 16.28 2.89 0.82
C TYR A 198 15.70 1.72 0.04
N GLY A 199 14.48 1.29 0.41
CA GLY A 199 13.75 0.28 -0.31
C GLY A 199 12.38 0.73 -0.80
N LEU A 200 11.91 0.08 -1.88
CA LEU A 200 10.57 0.28 -2.45
C LEU A 200 9.70 -0.94 -2.26
N LYS A 201 8.43 -0.75 -1.94
CA LYS A 201 7.41 -1.81 -2.09
C LYS A 201 7.36 -2.25 -3.56
N ASP A 202 7.29 -3.56 -3.82
CA ASP A 202 7.43 -4.12 -5.16
C ASP A 202 6.16 -3.99 -6.04
N LEU A 203 5.46 -2.88 -5.88
CA LEU A 203 4.42 -2.43 -6.80
C LEU A 203 4.81 -1.14 -7.54
N PHE A 204 5.94 -0.54 -7.18
CA PHE A 204 6.49 0.61 -7.89
C PHE A 204 7.36 0.15 -9.05
N ALA A 205 7.08 0.63 -10.25
CA ALA A 205 7.90 0.38 -11.41
C ALA A 205 9.27 1.07 -11.29
N VAL A 206 10.30 0.32 -11.65
CA VAL A 206 11.67 0.81 -11.85
C VAL A 206 12.16 0.20 -13.14
N LYS A 207 12.40 1.04 -14.14
CA LYS A 207 12.76 0.63 -15.49
C LYS A 207 13.90 -0.37 -15.49
N GLY A 208 13.74 -1.47 -16.25
CA GLY A 208 14.71 -2.55 -16.37
C GLY A 208 14.74 -3.54 -15.19
N THR A 209 13.85 -3.40 -14.20
CA THR A 209 13.74 -4.35 -13.09
C THR A 209 12.38 -5.04 -13.07
N LYS A 210 12.33 -6.20 -12.41
CA LYS A 210 11.06 -6.88 -12.16
C LYS A 210 10.18 -6.05 -11.22
N THR A 211 8.87 -6.04 -11.49
CA THR A 211 7.85 -5.42 -10.65
C THR A 211 6.71 -6.42 -10.54
N THR A 212 6.72 -7.24 -9.48
CA THR A 212 5.95 -8.49 -9.42
C THR A 212 4.58 -8.35 -8.76
N TRP A 213 4.30 -7.21 -8.13
CA TRP A 213 3.09 -6.98 -7.33
C TRP A 213 2.86 -8.04 -6.24
N GLY A 214 3.91 -8.78 -5.86
CA GLY A 214 3.86 -9.89 -4.90
C GLY A 214 3.04 -11.10 -5.36
N ALA A 215 2.60 -11.14 -6.61
CA ALA A 215 1.65 -12.11 -7.14
C ALA A 215 2.33 -13.05 -8.16
N ALA A 216 2.09 -14.36 -8.05
CA ALA A 216 2.70 -15.38 -8.89
C ALA A 216 2.49 -15.15 -10.41
N PRO A 217 1.31 -14.72 -10.90
CA PRO A 217 1.12 -14.43 -12.32
C PRO A 217 2.07 -13.35 -12.85
N TYR A 218 2.54 -12.45 -12.01
CA TYR A 218 3.38 -11.31 -12.37
C TYR A 218 4.85 -11.44 -11.92
N GLN A 219 5.28 -12.60 -11.42
CA GLN A 219 6.65 -12.80 -10.86
C GLN A 219 7.80 -12.50 -11.83
N ASN A 220 7.53 -12.44 -13.13
CA ASN A 220 8.52 -12.11 -14.16
C ASN A 220 8.20 -10.80 -14.90
N GLN A 221 7.22 -10.04 -14.44
CA GLN A 221 6.79 -8.81 -15.07
C GLN A 221 7.89 -7.74 -15.02
N ILE A 222 8.15 -7.10 -16.15
CA ILE A 222 9.00 -5.90 -16.27
C ILE A 222 8.11 -4.78 -16.83
N ILE A 223 8.10 -3.63 -16.15
CA ILE A 223 7.36 -2.44 -16.55
C ILE A 223 8.40 -1.41 -17.00
N ASP A 224 8.33 -0.94 -18.27
CA ASP A 224 9.33 -0.06 -18.88
C ASP A 224 9.09 1.42 -18.53
N GLU A 225 8.93 1.70 -17.24
CA GLU A 225 8.83 3.08 -16.74
C GLU A 225 9.45 3.20 -15.34
N ASP A 226 9.76 4.43 -14.92
CA ASP A 226 10.14 4.77 -13.56
C ASP A 226 8.94 5.37 -12.82
N ALA A 227 8.56 4.82 -11.66
CA ALA A 227 7.52 5.40 -10.82
C ALA A 227 7.93 6.81 -10.35
N TYR A 228 6.93 7.72 -10.23
CA TYR A 228 7.15 9.09 -9.77
C TYR A 228 7.98 9.14 -8.49
N VAL A 229 7.60 8.35 -7.48
CA VAL A 229 8.31 8.34 -6.19
C VAL A 229 9.76 7.87 -6.30
N TYR A 230 10.05 6.91 -7.19
CA TYR A 230 11.43 6.51 -7.49
C TYR A 230 12.21 7.63 -8.15
N THR A 231 11.60 8.30 -9.13
CA THR A 231 12.22 9.45 -9.83
C THR A 231 12.57 10.57 -8.84
N LYS A 232 11.64 10.94 -7.94
CA LYS A 232 11.87 11.97 -6.91
C LYS A 232 12.99 11.60 -5.95
N LEU A 233 13.05 10.36 -5.49
CA LEU A 233 14.11 9.89 -4.61
C LEU A 233 15.48 9.83 -5.31
N LYS A 234 15.52 9.41 -6.58
CA LYS A 234 16.71 9.44 -7.43
C LYS A 234 17.22 10.86 -7.67
N GLU A 235 16.31 11.83 -7.87
CA GLU A 235 16.63 13.26 -7.97
C GLU A 235 17.21 13.80 -6.65
N ALA A 236 16.69 13.36 -5.50
CA ALA A 236 17.21 13.69 -4.18
C ALA A 236 18.57 13.04 -3.87
N GLY A 237 19.05 12.13 -4.73
CA GLY A 237 20.30 11.40 -4.57
C GLY A 237 20.23 10.20 -3.65
N ALA A 238 19.03 9.72 -3.30
CA ALA A 238 18.83 8.49 -2.55
C ALA A 238 19.21 7.25 -3.38
N VAL A 239 19.58 6.17 -2.70
CA VAL A 239 20.12 4.94 -3.30
C VAL A 239 19.13 3.79 -3.13
N LEU A 240 18.55 3.29 -4.23
CA LEU A 240 17.65 2.15 -4.20
C LEU A 240 18.43 0.84 -4.02
N VAL A 241 18.27 0.17 -2.88
CA VAL A 241 18.98 -1.08 -2.59
C VAL A 241 18.13 -2.34 -2.78
N ALA A 242 16.81 -2.26 -2.61
CA ALA A 242 15.93 -3.43 -2.74
C ALA A 242 14.50 -3.06 -3.09
N LYS A 243 13.80 -4.01 -3.72
CA LYS A 243 12.34 -4.04 -3.81
C LYS A 243 11.81 -5.04 -2.78
N PHE A 244 10.95 -4.54 -1.89
CA PHE A 244 10.43 -5.28 -0.74
C PHE A 244 9.09 -5.92 -1.01
N THR A 245 8.83 -7.01 -0.29
CA THR A 245 7.60 -7.79 -0.41
C THR A 245 6.34 -6.99 -0.08
N LEU A 246 5.28 -7.40 -0.71
CA LEU A 246 3.91 -7.01 -0.40
C LEU A 246 3.04 -8.27 -0.49
N GLY A 247 1.94 -8.30 0.25
CA GLY A 247 0.96 -9.35 -0.01
C GLY A 247 0.45 -9.26 -1.44
N ALA A 248 0.18 -10.39 -2.06
CA ALA A 248 -0.19 -10.49 -3.47
C ALA A 248 -1.28 -9.46 -3.84
N LEU A 249 -1.02 -8.67 -4.89
CA LEU A 249 -1.89 -7.57 -5.34
C LEU A 249 -2.30 -6.63 -4.19
N ALA A 250 -1.33 -6.33 -3.32
CA ALA A 250 -1.50 -5.43 -2.18
C ALA A 250 -2.52 -5.88 -1.11
N MET A 251 -2.65 -7.21 -0.85
CA MET A 251 -3.47 -7.75 0.24
C MET A 251 -2.64 -8.57 1.26
N GLY A 252 -2.60 -8.10 2.52
CA GLY A 252 -1.95 -8.83 3.61
C GLY A 252 -0.44 -8.95 3.46
N ASP A 253 0.15 -10.03 4.00
CA ASP A 253 1.59 -10.27 4.07
C ASP A 253 2.06 -11.58 3.38
N TYR A 254 1.15 -12.25 2.65
CA TYR A 254 1.45 -13.43 1.85
C TYR A 254 1.72 -13.04 0.39
N TRP A 255 2.86 -13.47 -0.12
CA TRP A 255 3.31 -13.27 -1.50
C TRP A 255 3.74 -14.62 -2.12
N PHE A 256 4.07 -14.66 -3.40
CA PHE A 256 4.39 -15.92 -4.09
C PHE A 256 5.59 -16.69 -3.49
N GLY A 257 6.50 -16.01 -2.75
CA GLY A 257 7.65 -16.63 -2.08
C GLY A 257 7.42 -16.97 -0.60
N GLY A 258 6.20 -16.74 -0.06
CA GLY A 258 5.89 -17.11 1.32
C GLY A 258 5.14 -16.01 2.10
N ARG A 259 5.49 -15.83 3.36
CA ARG A 259 4.88 -14.83 4.26
C ARG A 259 5.94 -13.95 4.90
N THR A 260 5.81 -12.63 4.72
CA THR A 260 6.70 -11.67 5.40
C THR A 260 6.52 -11.71 6.92
N LYS A 261 7.61 -11.85 7.64
CA LYS A 261 7.63 -12.08 9.08
C LYS A 261 7.78 -10.80 9.88
N ASN A 262 7.27 -10.83 11.10
CA ASN A 262 7.44 -9.76 12.07
C ASN A 262 8.85 -9.81 12.67
N PRO A 263 9.62 -8.69 12.67
CA PRO A 263 11.01 -8.70 13.13
C PRO A 263 11.18 -8.90 14.65
N TRP A 264 10.11 -8.73 15.44
CA TRP A 264 10.12 -8.99 16.88
C TRP A 264 9.84 -10.44 17.24
N ASN A 265 9.07 -11.13 16.39
CA ASN A 265 8.74 -12.53 16.59
C ASN A 265 8.47 -13.20 15.23
N LEU A 266 9.41 -14.02 14.77
CA LEU A 266 9.38 -14.65 13.45
C LEU A 266 8.23 -15.66 13.25
N LYS A 267 7.51 -16.03 14.32
CA LYS A 267 6.31 -16.88 14.23
C LYS A 267 5.10 -16.11 13.69
N TYR A 268 5.12 -14.78 13.78
CA TYR A 268 4.02 -13.92 13.33
C TYR A 268 4.37 -13.22 12.01
N GLY A 269 3.34 -12.85 11.28
CA GLY A 269 3.47 -12.03 10.07
C GLY A 269 3.63 -10.56 10.40
N SER A 270 4.10 -9.80 9.41
CA SER A 270 4.29 -8.35 9.51
C SER A 270 2.99 -7.55 9.41
N SER A 271 1.86 -8.20 9.09
CA SER A 271 0.73 -7.51 8.49
C SER A 271 1.12 -6.89 7.13
N GLY A 272 0.19 -6.18 6.48
CA GLY A 272 0.46 -5.64 5.15
C GLY A 272 -0.56 -4.56 4.73
N SER A 273 -0.48 -4.21 3.47
CA SER A 273 0.25 -4.87 2.38
C SER A 273 1.67 -4.36 2.18
N SER A 274 2.13 -3.24 2.78
CA SER A 274 3.54 -2.82 2.75
C SER A 274 4.39 -3.65 3.72
N ALA A 275 4.29 -4.97 3.58
CA ALA A 275 4.79 -5.98 4.51
C ALA A 275 6.32 -5.91 4.68
N GLY A 276 7.06 -6.07 3.58
CA GLY A 276 8.52 -6.02 3.58
C GLY A 276 9.05 -4.63 3.89
N SER A 277 8.37 -3.57 3.43
CA SER A 277 8.76 -2.18 3.75
C SER A 277 8.80 -1.93 5.26
N ALA A 278 7.78 -2.38 6.01
CA ALA A 278 7.74 -2.21 7.46
C ALA A 278 8.73 -3.14 8.19
N SER A 279 8.74 -4.43 7.82
CA SER A 279 9.61 -5.42 8.44
C SER A 279 11.09 -5.08 8.28
N ALA A 280 11.53 -4.75 7.05
CA ALA A 280 12.92 -4.41 6.76
C ALA A 280 13.38 -3.12 7.45
N THR A 281 12.53 -2.08 7.48
CA THR A 281 12.87 -0.80 8.13
C THR A 281 13.07 -0.98 9.63
N VAL A 282 12.20 -1.74 10.31
CA VAL A 282 12.31 -1.98 11.75
C VAL A 282 13.50 -2.87 12.09
N ALA A 283 13.80 -3.86 11.26
CA ALA A 283 14.98 -4.72 11.40
C ALA A 283 16.31 -4.01 11.05
N GLY A 284 16.28 -2.74 10.66
CA GLY A 284 17.47 -1.99 10.27
C GLY A 284 18.14 -2.51 8.99
N LEU A 285 17.36 -3.05 8.05
CA LEU A 285 17.86 -3.44 6.72
C LEU A 285 17.93 -2.25 5.77
N VAL A 286 17.19 -1.20 6.06
CA VAL A 286 17.26 0.13 5.41
C VAL A 286 16.90 1.22 6.41
N PRO A 287 17.34 2.46 6.20
CA PRO A 287 16.90 3.62 6.99
C PRO A 287 15.41 3.90 6.86
N PHE A 288 14.87 3.78 5.66
CA PHE A 288 13.46 3.97 5.33
C PHE A 288 13.03 3.15 4.12
N ALA A 289 11.74 2.98 3.97
CA ALA A 289 11.13 2.40 2.78
C ALA A 289 9.88 3.17 2.38
N ILE A 290 9.44 2.98 1.13
CA ILE A 290 8.18 3.52 0.62
C ILE A 290 7.13 2.41 0.58
N GLY A 291 5.93 2.73 1.06
CA GLY A 291 4.76 1.88 1.02
C GLY A 291 3.57 2.54 0.33
N THR A 292 2.47 1.80 0.23
CA THR A 292 1.19 2.30 -0.27
C THR A 292 0.06 1.89 0.67
N GLU A 293 -0.99 2.69 0.68
CA GLU A 293 -2.21 2.34 1.40
C GLU A 293 -3.46 2.66 0.58
N THR A 294 -4.28 1.62 0.40
CA THR A 294 -5.66 1.71 -0.05
C THR A 294 -6.57 1.74 1.17
N TRP A 295 -6.43 0.71 2.03
CA TRP A 295 -7.08 0.60 3.34
C TRP A 295 -6.17 -0.11 4.33
N GLY A 296 -5.44 0.66 5.14
CA GLY A 296 -4.61 0.16 6.23
C GLY A 296 -3.19 -0.27 5.84
N SER A 297 -2.81 -0.27 4.57
CA SER A 297 -1.59 -0.92 4.08
C SER A 297 -0.26 -0.21 4.39
N ILE A 298 -0.26 0.98 4.98
CA ILE A 298 0.89 1.63 5.63
C ILE A 298 0.73 1.54 7.15
N VAL A 299 -0.43 1.96 7.66
CA VAL A 299 -0.70 2.05 9.10
C VAL A 299 -0.64 0.67 9.77
N SER A 300 -1.26 -0.35 9.17
CA SER A 300 -1.34 -1.69 9.76
C SER A 300 0.02 -2.39 9.90
N PRO A 301 0.86 -2.52 8.84
CA PRO A 301 2.18 -3.13 8.99
C PRO A 301 3.12 -2.27 9.84
N SER A 302 3.02 -0.93 9.79
CA SER A 302 3.81 -0.06 10.67
C SER A 302 3.46 -0.28 12.13
N THR A 303 2.17 -0.33 12.50
CA THR A 303 1.72 -0.63 13.86
C THR A 303 2.19 -2.03 14.30
N THR A 304 2.06 -3.04 13.41
CA THR A 304 2.41 -4.44 13.73
C THR A 304 3.91 -4.65 13.93
N CYS A 305 4.73 -3.97 13.15
CA CYS A 305 6.19 -4.09 13.24
C CYS A 305 6.81 -3.05 14.18
N GLY A 306 6.06 -2.03 14.63
CA GLY A 306 6.61 -0.95 15.47
C GLY A 306 7.38 0.10 14.67
N ALA A 307 7.00 0.32 13.42
CA ALA A 307 7.50 1.41 12.59
C ALA A 307 6.69 2.70 12.80
N THR A 308 7.21 3.80 12.29
CA THR A 308 6.50 5.05 12.06
C THR A 308 6.08 5.09 10.60
N GLY A 309 4.77 5.05 10.34
CA GLY A 309 4.21 5.10 8.99
C GLY A 309 3.40 6.37 8.77
N LEU A 310 3.70 7.13 7.74
CA LEU A 310 2.87 8.24 7.28
C LEU A 310 2.02 7.79 6.08
N ARG A 311 0.72 7.77 6.26
CA ARG A 311 -0.25 7.75 5.16
C ARG A 311 -0.68 9.20 4.92
N PRO A 312 -0.19 9.84 3.86
CA PRO A 312 -0.52 11.25 3.63
C PRO A 312 -1.95 11.43 3.10
N THR A 313 -2.36 12.67 2.93
CA THR A 313 -3.62 13.03 2.27
C THR A 313 -3.69 12.39 0.88
N PHE A 314 -4.88 11.92 0.50
CA PHE A 314 -5.10 11.42 -0.86
C PHE A 314 -4.75 12.50 -1.89
N GLY A 315 -3.94 12.14 -2.88
CA GLY A 315 -3.46 13.07 -3.91
C GLY A 315 -2.25 13.94 -3.49
N SER A 316 -1.67 13.75 -2.30
CA SER A 316 -0.44 14.46 -1.91
C SER A 316 0.82 13.95 -2.62
N VAL A 317 0.81 12.73 -3.15
CA VAL A 317 1.93 12.11 -3.88
C VAL A 317 1.38 11.48 -5.15
N SER A 318 1.98 11.80 -6.30
CA SER A 318 1.60 11.18 -7.58
C SER A 318 1.81 9.66 -7.55
N ARG A 319 0.83 8.91 -8.07
CA ARG A 319 0.84 7.44 -8.17
C ARG A 319 1.33 6.93 -9.52
N THR A 320 1.82 7.81 -10.40
CA THR A 320 2.36 7.41 -11.70
C THR A 320 3.42 6.31 -11.53
N GLY A 321 3.29 5.23 -12.30
CA GLY A 321 4.19 4.08 -12.27
C GLY A 321 4.04 3.17 -11.04
N ALA A 322 3.01 3.36 -10.21
CA ALA A 322 2.61 2.43 -9.17
C ALA A 322 1.45 1.54 -9.66
N MET A 323 1.43 0.26 -9.27
CA MET A 323 0.26 -0.58 -9.47
C MET A 323 -0.98 0.08 -8.87
N ALA A 324 -2.00 0.29 -9.67
CA ALA A 324 -3.29 0.72 -9.17
C ALA A 324 -4.05 -0.46 -8.55
N LEU A 325 -4.52 -0.28 -7.32
CA LEU A 325 -5.46 -1.19 -6.68
C LEU A 325 -6.85 -0.56 -6.63
N SER A 326 -6.93 0.70 -6.20
CA SER A 326 -8.15 1.49 -6.19
C SER A 326 -7.83 2.94 -6.55
N TYR A 327 -8.38 3.44 -7.66
CA TYR A 327 -8.10 4.79 -8.15
C TYR A 327 -8.49 5.88 -7.16
N SER A 328 -9.53 5.64 -6.37
CA SER A 328 -10.05 6.64 -5.46
C SER A 328 -9.52 6.54 -4.03
N LEU A 329 -8.73 5.49 -3.72
CA LEU A 329 -8.25 5.23 -2.37
C LEU A 329 -6.73 5.14 -2.23
N ASP A 330 -5.97 4.82 -3.29
CA ASP A 330 -4.53 4.57 -3.19
C ASP A 330 -3.72 5.83 -2.82
N LYS A 331 -2.83 5.68 -1.87
CA LYS A 331 -1.91 6.70 -1.37
C LYS A 331 -0.51 6.13 -1.22
N ILE A 332 0.51 6.95 -1.42
CA ILE A 332 1.93 6.59 -1.29
C ILE A 332 2.49 7.33 -0.08
N GLY A 333 3.26 6.65 0.77
CA GLY A 333 3.88 7.30 1.91
C GLY A 333 5.09 6.56 2.48
N PRO A 334 5.90 7.27 3.28
CA PRO A 334 7.09 6.72 3.89
C PRO A 334 6.79 5.82 5.10
N ILE A 335 7.61 4.79 5.25
CA ILE A 335 7.70 3.94 6.43
C ILE A 335 9.12 4.08 6.97
N CYS A 336 9.23 4.64 8.17
CA CYS A 336 10.49 5.01 8.83
C CYS A 336 10.52 4.47 10.26
N ARG A 337 11.62 4.74 10.98
CA ARG A 337 11.66 4.48 12.42
C ARG A 337 11.21 5.69 13.24
N SER A 338 11.27 6.92 12.70
CA SER A 338 10.86 8.13 13.41
C SER A 338 9.97 9.04 12.56
N ALA A 339 9.20 9.91 13.23
CA ALA A 339 8.40 10.95 12.58
C ALA A 339 9.26 12.00 11.89
N ALA A 340 10.46 12.30 12.44
CA ALA A 340 11.42 13.19 11.80
C ALA A 340 11.92 12.62 10.47
N ASP A 341 12.30 11.32 10.43
CA ASP A 341 12.69 10.65 9.19
C ASP A 341 11.53 10.62 8.18
N ALA A 342 10.30 10.36 8.64
CA ALA A 342 9.12 10.38 7.78
C ALA A 342 8.86 11.78 7.19
N ALA A 343 9.08 12.85 7.96
CA ALA A 343 8.98 14.22 7.48
C ALA A 343 10.05 14.54 6.42
N ILE A 344 11.28 14.09 6.63
CA ILE A 344 12.36 14.25 5.64
C ILE A 344 11.98 13.57 4.34
N VAL A 345 11.60 12.29 4.38
CA VAL A 345 11.26 11.54 3.17
C VAL A 345 10.06 12.15 2.45
N PHE A 346 8.98 12.49 3.18
CA PHE A 346 7.78 13.09 2.60
C PHE A 346 8.07 14.43 1.92
N ASN A 347 8.98 15.25 2.48
CA ASN A 347 9.42 16.50 1.87
C ASN A 347 9.97 16.32 0.44
N TYR A 348 10.56 15.17 0.12
CA TYR A 348 11.11 14.92 -1.21
C TYR A 348 10.13 14.25 -2.17
N ILE A 349 9.14 13.51 -1.66
CA ILE A 349 8.25 12.71 -2.51
C ILE A 349 6.88 13.33 -2.75
N HIS A 350 6.45 14.34 -1.99
CA HIS A 350 5.14 14.96 -2.18
C HIS A 350 5.07 15.77 -3.49
N GLY A 351 3.87 15.92 -4.02
CA GLY A 351 3.60 16.68 -5.23
C GLY A 351 3.12 15.83 -6.39
N THR A 352 3.10 16.43 -7.58
CA THR A 352 2.58 15.83 -8.81
C THR A 352 3.57 15.96 -9.98
N ASP A 353 3.46 15.04 -10.94
CA ASP A 353 4.10 15.09 -12.26
C ASP A 353 3.13 15.50 -13.37
N GLY A 354 1.89 15.84 -13.02
CA GLY A 354 0.83 16.19 -13.96
C GLY A 354 0.20 15.00 -14.69
N LYS A 355 0.63 13.75 -14.43
CA LYS A 355 0.08 12.54 -15.05
C LYS A 355 -0.99 11.87 -14.18
N ASP A 356 -0.87 11.94 -12.85
CA ASP A 356 -1.92 11.52 -11.92
C ASP A 356 -2.88 12.70 -11.70
N GLY A 357 -4.07 12.64 -12.30
CA GLY A 357 -5.07 13.71 -12.24
C GLY A 357 -5.63 13.97 -10.85
N SER A 358 -5.45 13.06 -9.89
CA SER A 358 -5.82 13.29 -8.49
C SER A 358 -4.71 13.96 -7.67
N ALA A 359 -3.46 13.98 -8.17
CA ALA A 359 -2.33 14.52 -7.42
C ALA A 359 -2.24 16.04 -7.57
N VAL A 360 -1.94 16.71 -6.45
CA VAL A 360 -1.85 18.17 -6.37
C VAL A 360 -0.57 18.62 -5.67
N ASN A 361 -0.06 19.79 -6.07
CA ASN A 361 1.04 20.43 -5.36
C ASN A 361 0.49 21.24 -4.19
N MET A 362 0.69 20.73 -2.98
CA MET A 362 0.34 21.42 -1.74
C MET A 362 1.59 21.67 -0.92
N PRO A 363 1.67 22.79 -0.16
CA PRO A 363 2.85 23.08 0.64
C PRO A 363 3.02 22.07 1.77
N PHE A 364 4.27 21.72 2.06
CA PHE A 364 4.65 20.97 3.25
C PHE A 364 5.53 21.85 4.14
N ASN A 365 4.98 22.35 5.25
CA ASN A 365 5.61 23.34 6.13
C ASN A 365 5.97 22.72 7.49
N TYR A 366 6.73 21.63 7.47
CA TYR A 366 7.16 20.95 8.69
C TYR A 366 8.12 21.81 9.54
N SER A 367 7.92 21.79 10.86
CA SER A 367 8.80 22.41 11.83
C SER A 367 9.17 21.43 12.94
N PRO A 368 10.46 21.04 13.07
CA PRO A 368 10.92 20.14 14.14
C PRO A 368 10.74 20.71 15.55
N GLN A 369 10.50 22.02 15.66
CA GLN A 369 10.38 22.78 16.92
C GLN A 369 8.98 23.38 17.10
N LYS A 370 7.95 22.81 16.42
CA LYS A 370 6.58 23.29 16.56
C LYS A 370 6.13 23.16 18.02
N ASP A 371 5.65 24.25 18.58
CA ASP A 371 5.09 24.26 19.93
C ASP A 371 3.73 23.56 19.94
N ILE A 372 3.69 22.39 20.57
CA ILE A 372 2.49 21.56 20.63
C ILE A 372 1.42 22.09 21.58
N HIS A 373 1.75 23.02 22.51
CA HIS A 373 0.82 23.62 23.45
C HIS A 373 -0.15 24.60 22.76
N GLN A 374 0.22 25.10 21.58
CA GLN A 374 -0.63 25.98 20.77
C GLN A 374 -1.64 25.22 19.92
N LEU A 375 -1.57 23.87 19.92
CA LEU A 375 -2.40 23.03 19.09
C LEU A 375 -3.65 22.55 19.84
N LYS A 376 -4.76 22.48 19.13
CA LYS A 376 -5.99 21.84 19.60
C LYS A 376 -5.90 20.34 19.38
N ILE A 377 -5.42 19.62 20.38
CA ILE A 377 -5.24 18.16 20.30
C ILE A 377 -6.44 17.47 20.95
N ALA A 378 -7.18 16.72 20.14
CA ALA A 378 -8.30 15.90 20.60
C ALA A 378 -7.94 14.42 20.68
N TYR A 379 -8.80 13.63 21.32
CA TYR A 379 -8.75 12.16 21.27
C TYR A 379 -10.16 11.60 21.02
N ALA A 380 -10.22 10.49 20.28
CA ALA A 380 -11.49 9.84 19.90
C ALA A 380 -12.12 9.12 21.10
N LYS A 381 -12.82 9.88 21.96
CA LYS A 381 -13.40 9.38 23.22
C LYS A 381 -14.24 8.12 23.02
N ASN A 382 -15.12 8.12 22.01
CA ASN A 382 -15.97 6.96 21.68
C ASN A 382 -15.21 5.69 21.30
N TYR A 383 -13.94 5.80 20.88
CA TYR A 383 -13.08 4.64 20.63
C TYR A 383 -12.38 4.19 21.90
N PHE A 384 -11.87 5.12 22.70
CA PHE A 384 -11.25 4.80 23.98
C PHE A 384 -12.25 4.20 24.97
N ASP A 385 -13.50 4.65 24.97
CA ASP A 385 -14.58 4.10 25.82
C ASP A 385 -14.92 2.62 25.48
N LYS A 386 -14.69 2.17 24.25
CA LYS A 386 -14.87 0.75 23.85
C LYS A 386 -13.77 -0.17 24.39
N ILE A 387 -12.61 0.39 24.79
CA ILE A 387 -11.49 -0.39 25.30
C ILE A 387 -11.73 -0.73 26.78
N LYS A 388 -12.01 -2.00 27.06
CA LYS A 388 -12.27 -2.47 28.45
C LYS A 388 -11.02 -2.50 29.32
N ASP A 389 -9.86 -2.85 28.74
CA ASP A 389 -8.58 -2.92 29.45
C ASP A 389 -7.86 -1.57 29.39
N THR A 390 -8.05 -0.75 30.43
CA THR A 390 -7.42 0.56 30.56
C THR A 390 -5.90 0.51 30.81
N SER A 391 -5.33 -0.68 31.03
CA SER A 391 -3.87 -0.86 31.13
C SER A 391 -3.17 -0.90 29.77
N ARG A 392 -3.91 -0.89 28.67
CA ARG A 392 -3.37 -0.86 27.30
C ARG A 392 -2.56 0.41 27.04
N ASN A 393 -1.59 0.28 26.16
CA ASN A 393 -0.64 1.35 25.85
C ASN A 393 -1.30 2.60 25.24
N GLU A 394 -2.48 2.48 24.63
CA GLU A 394 -3.24 3.60 24.08
C GLU A 394 -3.61 4.63 25.16
N PHE A 395 -3.98 4.20 26.38
CA PHE A 395 -4.25 5.10 27.49
C PHE A 395 -2.99 5.80 27.99
N LYS A 396 -1.84 5.09 27.99
CA LYS A 396 -0.54 5.69 28.36
C LYS A 396 -0.14 6.82 27.41
N VAL A 397 -0.57 6.77 26.14
CA VAL A 397 -0.37 7.87 25.20
C VAL A 397 -1.07 9.14 25.69
N LEU A 398 -2.33 9.04 26.12
CA LEU A 398 -3.09 10.17 26.64
C LEU A 398 -2.44 10.73 27.93
N GLU A 399 -1.95 9.86 28.81
CA GLU A 399 -1.21 10.26 30.01
C GLU A 399 0.08 10.98 29.67
N GLU A 400 0.82 10.52 28.65
CA GLU A 400 2.08 11.16 28.25
C GLU A 400 1.83 12.57 27.71
N PHE A 401 0.80 12.79 26.89
CA PHE A 401 0.44 14.14 26.45
C PHE A 401 0.04 15.05 27.62
N LYS A 402 -0.64 14.50 28.64
CA LYS A 402 -0.94 15.28 29.86
C LYS A 402 0.34 15.67 30.61
N LYS A 403 1.33 14.76 30.73
CA LYS A 403 2.66 15.06 31.33
C LYS A 403 3.41 16.12 30.54
N LEU A 404 3.27 16.13 29.22
CA LEU A 404 3.80 17.16 28.34
C LEU A 404 3.05 18.49 28.47
N GLY A 405 2.06 18.63 29.36
CA GLY A 405 1.31 19.86 29.58
C GLY A 405 0.22 20.14 28.53
N VAL A 406 -0.11 19.17 27.68
CA VAL A 406 -1.13 19.31 26.65
C VAL A 406 -2.52 19.09 27.22
N LYS A 407 -3.44 20.03 26.99
CA LYS A 407 -4.87 19.87 27.32
C LYS A 407 -5.57 19.08 26.22
N LEU A 408 -5.83 17.79 26.49
CA LEU A 408 -6.55 16.91 25.54
C LEU A 408 -8.06 17.19 25.55
N ILE A 409 -8.66 17.25 24.36
CA ILE A 409 -10.08 17.54 24.14
C ILE A 409 -10.79 16.22 23.78
N PRO A 410 -11.79 15.75 24.54
CA PRO A 410 -12.57 14.58 24.14
C PRO A 410 -13.47 14.91 22.95
N VAL A 411 -13.46 14.04 21.93
CA VAL A 411 -14.33 14.16 20.76
C VAL A 411 -14.89 12.80 20.37
N ASN A 412 -16.13 12.77 19.92
CA ASN A 412 -16.67 11.58 19.28
C ASN A 412 -16.25 11.57 17.82
N PHE A 413 -15.36 10.63 17.47
CA PHE A 413 -14.99 10.43 16.08
C PHE A 413 -16.21 9.92 15.30
N PRO A 414 -16.53 10.48 14.12
CA PRO A 414 -17.74 10.13 13.38
C PRO A 414 -17.65 8.71 12.79
N ASP A 415 -18.34 7.73 13.40
CA ASP A 415 -18.31 6.33 12.98
C ASP A 415 -19.68 5.61 13.09
N SER A 416 -20.79 6.34 13.16
CA SER A 416 -22.13 5.78 13.29
C SER A 416 -23.15 6.43 12.37
N GLY A 417 -24.27 5.77 12.13
CA GLY A 417 -25.34 6.28 11.27
C GLY A 417 -24.87 6.57 9.85
N ILE A 418 -24.96 7.85 9.42
CA ILE A 418 -24.49 8.31 8.10
C ILE A 418 -22.98 8.06 7.88
N TYR A 419 -22.20 7.91 8.95
CA TYR A 419 -20.77 7.64 8.90
C TYR A 419 -20.47 6.16 8.71
N ASN A 420 -21.40 5.41 8.13
CA ASN A 420 -21.24 3.98 7.89
C ASN A 420 -20.10 3.70 6.93
N PHE A 421 -19.09 2.98 7.42
CA PHE A 421 -17.93 2.60 6.62
C PHE A 421 -18.21 1.44 5.64
N ASN A 422 -19.38 0.80 5.67
CA ASN A 422 -19.73 -0.32 4.78
C ASN A 422 -19.67 0.07 3.30
N ILE A 423 -19.80 1.37 2.98
CA ILE A 423 -19.53 1.87 1.63
C ILE A 423 -18.08 1.56 1.18
N MET A 424 -17.16 1.36 2.12
CA MET A 424 -15.79 0.98 1.82
C MET A 424 -15.72 -0.35 1.06
N ASP A 425 -16.49 -1.35 1.48
CA ASP A 425 -16.48 -2.67 0.84
C ASP A 425 -16.98 -2.59 -0.60
N VAL A 426 -17.99 -1.76 -0.87
CA VAL A 426 -18.50 -1.51 -2.22
C VAL A 426 -17.46 -0.78 -3.07
N VAL A 427 -16.89 0.30 -2.54
CA VAL A 427 -15.93 1.14 -3.29
C VAL A 427 -14.66 0.35 -3.61
N ILE A 428 -14.02 -0.24 -2.59
CA ILE A 428 -12.76 -0.98 -2.78
C ILE A 428 -12.99 -2.24 -3.62
N GLY A 429 -14.08 -2.97 -3.37
CA GLY A 429 -14.38 -4.22 -4.08
C GLY A 429 -14.54 -4.00 -5.57
N VAL A 430 -15.35 -3.03 -5.98
CA VAL A 430 -15.60 -2.73 -7.40
C VAL A 430 -14.35 -2.17 -8.08
N GLU A 431 -13.66 -1.22 -7.44
CA GLU A 431 -12.46 -0.62 -8.03
C GLU A 431 -11.33 -1.63 -8.19
N CYS A 432 -11.07 -2.49 -7.18
CA CYS A 432 -10.07 -3.55 -7.27
C CYS A 432 -10.43 -4.59 -8.34
N ALA A 433 -11.69 -5.00 -8.43
CA ALA A 433 -12.14 -5.94 -9.45
C ALA A 433 -12.01 -5.37 -10.87
N ALA A 434 -12.24 -4.07 -11.04
CA ALA A 434 -12.05 -3.40 -12.33
C ALA A 434 -10.57 -3.37 -12.75
N GLN A 435 -9.63 -3.14 -11.78
CA GLN A 435 -8.19 -3.16 -12.06
C GLN A 435 -7.66 -4.51 -12.53
N PHE A 436 -8.28 -5.58 -12.06
CA PHE A 436 -7.87 -6.97 -12.35
C PHE A 436 -8.98 -7.75 -13.06
N ASP A 437 -9.82 -7.06 -13.86
CA ASP A 437 -10.95 -7.65 -14.55
C ASP A 437 -10.55 -8.80 -15.49
N GLU A 438 -9.51 -8.61 -16.28
CA GLU A 438 -8.99 -9.65 -17.17
C GLU A 438 -8.52 -10.89 -16.40
N MET A 439 -7.89 -10.69 -15.24
CA MET A 439 -7.44 -11.79 -14.37
C MET A 439 -8.63 -12.71 -14.00
N THR A 440 -9.76 -12.11 -13.62
CA THR A 440 -10.98 -12.86 -13.27
C THR A 440 -11.63 -13.50 -14.50
N ARG A 441 -11.71 -12.78 -15.62
CA ARG A 441 -12.37 -13.29 -16.84
C ARG A 441 -11.62 -14.47 -17.48
N LEU A 442 -10.29 -14.47 -17.35
CA LEU A 442 -9.42 -15.50 -17.92
C LEU A 442 -8.98 -16.55 -16.90
N ASN A 443 -9.53 -16.54 -15.67
CA ASN A 443 -9.18 -17.44 -14.57
C ASN A 443 -7.68 -17.40 -14.19
N ILE A 444 -6.99 -16.29 -14.45
CA ILE A 444 -5.58 -16.09 -14.06
C ILE A 444 -5.47 -16.00 -12.52
N ASP A 445 -6.55 -15.59 -11.85
CA ASP A 445 -6.67 -15.51 -10.40
C ASP A 445 -6.52 -16.89 -9.71
N ASP A 446 -6.71 -18.00 -10.41
CA ASP A 446 -6.46 -19.35 -9.91
C ASP A 446 -4.97 -19.58 -9.57
N ALA A 447 -4.05 -18.83 -10.20
CA ALA A 447 -2.62 -18.86 -9.91
C ALA A 447 -2.19 -17.99 -8.71
N LEU A 448 -3.10 -17.25 -8.07
CA LEU A 448 -2.80 -16.53 -6.84
C LEU A 448 -2.57 -17.49 -5.67
N THR A 449 -1.61 -17.19 -4.83
CA THR A 449 -1.14 -18.05 -3.72
C THR A 449 -2.25 -18.38 -2.71
N ARG A 450 -3.25 -17.51 -2.56
CA ARG A 450 -4.35 -17.67 -1.60
C ARG A 450 -5.69 -17.67 -2.31
N GLN A 451 -6.55 -18.64 -1.92
CA GLN A 451 -7.84 -18.93 -2.55
C GLN A 451 -8.99 -18.99 -1.53
N THR A 452 -8.82 -18.41 -0.33
CA THR A 452 -9.88 -18.46 0.69
C THR A 452 -11.00 -17.46 0.40
N LYS A 453 -12.12 -17.56 1.12
CA LYS A 453 -13.26 -16.64 1.01
C LYS A 453 -12.87 -15.15 1.13
N ASN A 454 -11.82 -14.83 1.90
CA ASN A 454 -11.41 -13.47 2.17
C ASN A 454 -10.27 -12.99 1.26
N ASP A 455 -9.84 -13.79 0.28
CA ASP A 455 -8.76 -13.45 -0.63
C ASP A 455 -9.27 -12.90 -1.97
N TRP A 456 -8.39 -12.26 -2.75
CA TRP A 456 -8.73 -11.56 -3.98
C TRP A 456 -9.55 -12.37 -4.98
N PRO A 457 -9.27 -13.66 -5.26
CA PRO A 457 -10.07 -14.39 -6.25
C PRO A 457 -11.56 -14.35 -5.95
N ASN A 458 -11.94 -14.61 -4.69
CA ASN A 458 -13.34 -14.56 -4.30
C ASN A 458 -13.88 -13.12 -4.26
N GLN A 459 -13.08 -12.16 -3.79
CA GLN A 459 -13.52 -10.76 -3.73
C GLN A 459 -13.75 -10.16 -5.13
N PHE A 460 -12.86 -10.42 -6.10
CA PHE A 460 -13.05 -9.96 -7.48
C PHE A 460 -14.29 -10.58 -8.12
N ARG A 461 -14.51 -11.89 -7.92
CA ARG A 461 -15.73 -12.58 -8.42
C ARG A 461 -17.00 -11.99 -7.78
N THR A 462 -16.99 -11.78 -6.46
CA THR A 462 -18.14 -11.23 -5.73
C THR A 462 -18.45 -9.79 -6.16
N ALA A 463 -17.45 -8.96 -6.38
CA ALA A 463 -17.63 -7.57 -6.79
C ALA A 463 -18.32 -7.41 -8.16
N ARG A 464 -18.25 -8.41 -9.02
CA ARG A 464 -18.98 -8.40 -10.31
C ARG A 464 -20.50 -8.46 -10.16
N PHE A 465 -20.99 -8.81 -8.97
CA PHE A 465 -22.42 -8.78 -8.63
C PHE A 465 -22.85 -7.48 -7.94
N VAL A 466 -21.99 -6.48 -7.89
CA VAL A 466 -22.36 -5.14 -7.44
C VAL A 466 -22.87 -4.35 -8.64
N PRO A 467 -24.15 -3.93 -8.67
CA PRO A 467 -24.67 -3.10 -9.75
C PRO A 467 -23.95 -1.75 -9.81
N ALA A 468 -23.75 -1.22 -11.02
CA ALA A 468 -23.14 0.10 -11.21
C ALA A 468 -23.86 1.22 -10.42
N VAL A 469 -25.20 1.12 -10.31
CA VAL A 469 -26.02 2.05 -9.53
C VAL A 469 -25.58 2.07 -8.06
N GLU A 470 -25.31 0.91 -7.45
CA GLU A 470 -24.89 0.81 -6.06
C GLU A 470 -23.49 1.40 -5.85
N TYR A 471 -22.58 1.20 -6.80
CA TYR A 471 -21.26 1.84 -6.77
C TYR A 471 -21.38 3.37 -6.85
N VAL A 472 -22.20 3.90 -7.77
CA VAL A 472 -22.43 5.35 -7.89
C VAL A 472 -23.06 5.91 -6.61
N ASN A 473 -24.03 5.21 -6.01
CA ASN A 473 -24.64 5.61 -4.74
C ASN A 473 -23.64 5.54 -3.58
N ALA A 474 -22.77 4.52 -3.53
CA ALA A 474 -21.68 4.46 -2.55
C ALA A 474 -20.76 5.69 -2.64
N GLN A 475 -20.40 6.15 -3.85
CA GLN A 475 -19.61 7.37 -4.05
C GLN A 475 -20.39 8.65 -3.62
N ARG A 476 -21.70 8.70 -3.81
CA ARG A 476 -22.54 9.82 -3.32
C ARG A 476 -22.61 9.83 -1.79
N HIS A 477 -22.78 8.69 -1.15
CA HIS A 477 -22.72 8.54 0.31
C HIS A 477 -21.32 8.90 0.83
N ARG A 478 -20.25 8.50 0.11
CA ARG A 478 -18.89 8.91 0.43
C ARG A 478 -18.73 10.44 0.43
N TYR A 479 -19.31 11.16 -0.52
CA TYR A 479 -19.25 12.62 -0.52
C TYR A 479 -19.91 13.23 0.72
N THR A 480 -21.09 12.74 1.12
CA THR A 480 -21.75 13.16 2.36
C THR A 480 -20.89 12.83 3.59
N LEU A 481 -20.24 11.65 3.60
CA LEU A 481 -19.29 11.26 4.65
C LEU A 481 -18.10 12.25 4.72
N MET A 482 -17.52 12.62 3.58
CA MET A 482 -16.42 13.59 3.51
C MET A 482 -16.82 14.94 4.14
N GLN A 483 -18.00 15.44 3.83
CA GLN A 483 -18.51 16.69 4.41
C GLN A 483 -18.65 16.59 5.94
N LYS A 484 -19.34 15.55 6.44
CA LYS A 484 -19.60 15.36 7.88
C LYS A 484 -18.33 15.06 8.68
N VAL A 485 -17.41 14.30 8.13
CA VAL A 485 -16.11 14.02 8.78
C VAL A 485 -15.27 15.29 8.85
N ASN A 486 -15.26 16.08 7.77
CA ASN A 486 -14.55 17.35 7.77
C ASN A 486 -15.11 18.35 8.79
N GLU A 487 -16.45 18.44 8.95
CA GLU A 487 -17.09 19.28 9.98
C GLU A 487 -16.54 18.99 11.39
N VAL A 488 -16.16 17.75 11.68
CA VAL A 488 -15.58 17.35 12.98
C VAL A 488 -14.08 17.60 13.02
N ILE A 489 -13.34 17.06 12.02
CA ILE A 489 -11.88 17.06 12.06
C ILE A 489 -11.31 18.48 12.01
N GLN A 490 -11.87 19.37 11.19
CA GLN A 490 -11.37 20.75 11.04
C GLN A 490 -11.41 21.61 12.31
N GLN A 491 -12.12 21.16 13.36
CA GLN A 491 -12.18 21.88 14.65
C GLN A 491 -10.91 21.67 15.47
N TYR A 492 -10.09 20.70 15.11
CA TYR A 492 -8.88 20.27 15.81
C TYR A 492 -7.69 20.23 14.87
N ASP A 493 -6.49 20.40 15.42
CA ASP A 493 -5.27 20.22 14.63
C ASP A 493 -4.91 18.75 14.49
N VAL A 494 -5.18 17.95 15.52
CA VAL A 494 -4.92 16.50 15.55
C VAL A 494 -5.96 15.78 16.40
N ILE A 495 -6.38 14.59 15.95
CA ILE A 495 -7.20 13.67 16.75
C ILE A 495 -6.42 12.37 16.99
N ILE A 496 -6.21 12.03 18.25
CA ILE A 496 -5.55 10.78 18.67
C ILE A 496 -6.56 9.65 18.62
N CYS A 497 -6.24 8.58 17.87
CA CYS A 497 -7.10 7.41 17.70
C CYS A 497 -6.31 6.12 17.96
N PRO A 498 -6.90 5.08 18.56
CA PRO A 498 -6.33 3.73 18.52
C PRO A 498 -6.06 3.30 17.08
N SER A 499 -4.88 2.68 16.83
CA SER A 499 -4.52 2.24 15.47
C SER A 499 -5.22 0.96 15.04
N ARG A 500 -5.78 0.19 15.97
CA ARG A 500 -6.39 -1.13 15.73
C ARG A 500 -7.65 -1.36 16.56
N GLY A 501 -8.64 -1.97 15.92
CA GLY A 501 -9.68 -2.78 16.54
C GLY A 501 -10.80 -2.08 17.31
N ASP A 502 -10.66 -0.81 17.68
CA ASP A 502 -11.57 -0.17 18.62
C ASP A 502 -12.51 0.88 17.97
N GLY A 503 -12.44 1.00 16.64
CA GLY A 503 -13.27 1.91 15.85
C GLY A 503 -12.94 1.87 14.35
N ASN A 504 -13.72 2.60 13.57
CA ASN A 504 -13.66 2.59 12.10
C ASN A 504 -12.77 3.69 11.51
N GLN A 505 -11.90 4.30 12.33
CA GLN A 505 -11.03 5.40 11.92
C GLN A 505 -10.28 5.11 10.61
N SER A 506 -9.74 3.88 10.47
CA SER A 506 -8.97 3.50 9.27
C SER A 506 -9.82 3.53 8.01
N ALA A 507 -11.03 2.96 8.02
CA ALA A 507 -11.94 2.98 6.88
C ALA A 507 -12.38 4.42 6.56
N ILE A 508 -12.82 5.15 7.56
CA ILE A 508 -13.35 6.51 7.41
C ILE A 508 -12.29 7.45 6.83
N THR A 509 -11.07 7.47 7.40
CA THR A 509 -10.02 8.37 6.93
C THR A 509 -9.44 7.97 5.57
N ASN A 510 -9.54 6.69 5.18
CA ASN A 510 -9.22 6.28 3.81
C ASN A 510 -10.28 6.71 2.80
N LEU A 511 -11.58 6.59 3.14
CA LEU A 511 -12.70 7.08 2.31
C LEU A 511 -12.67 8.61 2.12
N THR A 512 -12.32 9.34 3.18
CA THR A 512 -12.33 10.80 3.16
C THR A 512 -10.99 11.43 2.78
N GLY A 513 -9.94 10.62 2.66
CA GLY A 513 -8.61 11.05 2.23
C GLY A 513 -7.76 11.77 3.28
N HIS A 514 -8.16 11.82 4.56
CA HIS A 514 -7.41 12.50 5.61
C HIS A 514 -6.07 11.81 5.93
N PRO A 515 -5.00 12.58 6.24
CA PRO A 515 -3.71 12.01 6.56
C PRO A 515 -3.67 11.38 7.94
N VAL A 516 -2.85 10.35 8.10
CA VAL A 516 -2.61 9.66 9.37
C VAL A 516 -1.13 9.35 9.51
N VAL A 517 -0.56 9.62 10.69
CA VAL A 517 0.72 9.05 11.09
C VAL A 517 0.52 8.08 12.25
N CYS A 518 1.05 6.87 12.13
CA CYS A 518 1.08 5.92 13.23
C CYS A 518 2.50 5.81 13.80
N VAL A 519 2.60 5.66 15.13
CA VAL A 519 3.86 5.51 15.85
C VAL A 519 3.79 4.39 16.89
N PRO A 520 4.92 3.75 17.24
CA PRO A 520 4.96 2.72 18.27
C PRO A 520 4.68 3.31 19.67
N THR A 521 4.02 2.52 20.53
CA THR A 521 3.64 2.91 21.90
C THR A 521 4.11 1.92 22.97
N GLY A 522 4.94 0.95 22.60
CA GLY A 522 5.40 -0.14 23.44
C GLY A 522 4.98 -1.50 22.90
N PHE A 523 4.78 -2.45 23.80
CA PHE A 523 4.51 -3.85 23.46
C PHE A 523 3.25 -4.36 24.13
N ASP A 524 2.56 -5.25 23.43
CA ASP A 524 1.46 -6.04 24.01
C ASP A 524 2.01 -7.02 25.05
N LYS A 525 1.33 -7.12 26.20
CA LYS A 525 1.79 -7.96 27.33
C LYS A 525 1.72 -9.46 27.05
N LYS A 526 0.83 -9.92 26.16
CA LYS A 526 0.60 -11.34 25.88
C LYS A 526 1.51 -11.87 24.79
N LEU A 527 1.63 -11.12 23.70
CA LEU A 527 2.35 -11.54 22.49
C LEU A 527 3.75 -10.97 22.41
N ASN A 528 4.06 -9.97 23.23
CA ASN A 528 5.29 -9.17 23.16
C ASN A 528 5.55 -8.62 21.73
N LEU A 529 4.47 -8.24 21.05
CA LEU A 529 4.50 -7.57 19.76
C LEU A 529 4.25 -6.08 19.92
N PRO A 530 4.76 -5.23 19.03
CA PRO A 530 4.55 -3.78 19.10
C PRO A 530 3.07 -3.40 19.07
N THR A 531 2.76 -2.33 19.78
CA THR A 531 1.48 -1.61 19.73
C THR A 531 1.72 -0.22 19.16
N GLY A 532 0.68 0.44 18.68
CA GLY A 532 0.79 1.77 18.10
C GLY A 532 -0.45 2.63 18.30
N ILE A 533 -0.28 3.92 18.07
CA ILE A 533 -1.32 4.94 18.09
C ILE A 533 -1.31 5.70 16.77
N SER A 534 -2.47 6.19 16.35
CA SER A 534 -2.66 6.98 15.14
C SER A 534 -2.98 8.44 15.47
N PHE A 535 -2.32 9.36 14.79
CA PHE A 535 -2.62 10.78 14.80
C PHE A 535 -3.27 11.14 13.46
N VAL A 536 -4.55 11.51 13.51
CA VAL A 536 -5.35 11.92 12.36
C VAL A 536 -5.30 13.43 12.23
N GLY A 537 -4.99 13.94 11.05
CA GLY A 537 -4.87 15.37 10.77
C GLY A 537 -5.88 15.91 9.76
N ASN A 538 -5.85 17.22 9.59
CA ASN A 538 -6.55 17.91 8.51
C ASN A 538 -5.94 17.57 7.15
N LEU A 539 -6.72 17.69 6.07
CA LEU A 539 -6.22 17.47 4.71
C LEU A 539 -5.04 18.40 4.42
N TYR A 540 -3.98 17.82 3.87
CA TYR A 540 -2.72 18.50 3.50
C TYR A 540 -1.95 19.14 4.66
N ASP A 541 -2.23 18.71 5.92
CA ASP A 541 -1.47 19.14 7.10
C ASP A 541 -0.67 17.99 7.74
N GLU A 542 0.03 17.23 6.91
CA GLU A 542 0.97 16.19 7.34
C GLU A 542 2.03 16.74 8.28
N ALA A 543 2.40 18.01 8.11
CA ALA A 543 3.39 18.70 8.93
C ALA A 543 3.00 18.73 10.40
N THR A 544 1.75 19.01 10.70
CA THR A 544 1.26 19.09 12.09
C THR A 544 1.22 17.72 12.76
N ILE A 545 0.67 16.69 12.09
CA ILE A 545 0.62 15.34 12.68
C ILE A 545 2.02 14.73 12.88
N LEU A 546 2.97 15.03 11.98
CA LEU A 546 4.37 14.61 12.13
C LEU A 546 5.07 15.34 13.29
N SER A 547 4.78 16.62 13.51
CA SER A 547 5.34 17.38 14.64
C SER A 547 4.84 16.84 15.98
N ILE A 548 3.54 16.51 16.09
CA ILE A 548 2.95 15.87 17.28
C ILE A 548 3.56 14.48 17.51
N ALA A 549 3.67 13.68 16.46
CA ALA A 549 4.27 12.35 16.53
C ALA A 549 5.74 12.44 17.00
N GLN A 550 6.50 13.41 16.51
CA GLN A 550 7.87 13.64 16.94
C GLN A 550 7.95 14.06 18.42
N ALA A 551 7.06 14.95 18.88
CA ALA A 551 7.02 15.36 20.28
C ALA A 551 6.76 14.15 21.21
N TYR A 552 5.80 13.32 20.86
CA TYR A 552 5.51 12.07 21.55
C TYR A 552 6.72 11.11 21.56
N GLN A 553 7.38 10.93 20.41
CA GLN A 553 8.56 10.06 20.29
C GLN A 553 9.77 10.60 21.08
N LYS A 554 9.95 11.91 21.16
CA LYS A 554 11.00 12.54 22.01
C LYS A 554 10.76 12.25 23.50
N ALA A 555 9.52 12.23 23.94
CA ALA A 555 9.16 11.95 25.34
C ALA A 555 9.29 10.46 25.69
N THR A 556 8.88 9.56 24.81
CA THR A 556 8.72 8.13 25.13
C THR A 556 9.88 7.25 24.64
N GLN A 557 10.58 7.67 23.60
CA GLN A 557 11.70 6.95 22.95
C GLN A 557 11.36 5.54 22.41
N TRP A 558 10.07 5.17 22.25
CA TRP A 558 9.66 3.85 21.74
C TRP A 558 10.20 3.55 20.34
N ASN A 559 10.40 4.57 19.53
CA ASN A 559 11.01 4.48 18.21
C ASN A 559 12.49 4.11 18.20
N LYS A 560 13.16 4.14 19.35
CA LYS A 560 14.58 3.75 19.53
C LYS A 560 14.75 2.34 20.09
N VAL A 561 13.66 1.64 20.35
CA VAL A 561 13.71 0.23 20.74
C VAL A 561 13.77 -0.62 19.48
N HIS A 562 14.72 -1.53 19.39
CA HIS A 562 15.00 -2.33 18.18
C HIS A 562 14.98 -3.81 18.50
N PRO A 563 14.55 -4.68 17.55
CA PRO A 563 14.51 -6.13 17.75
C PRO A 563 15.91 -6.69 18.00
N ALA A 564 16.08 -7.44 19.08
CA ALA A 564 17.40 -7.92 19.54
C ALA A 564 18.15 -8.78 18.52
N LEU A 565 17.43 -9.57 17.71
CA LEU A 565 18.02 -10.44 16.69
C LEU A 565 18.81 -9.67 15.63
N PHE A 566 18.48 -8.41 15.38
CA PHE A 566 19.04 -7.61 14.27
C PHE A 566 20.05 -6.54 14.75
N LYS A 567 20.35 -6.51 16.04
CA LYS A 567 21.36 -5.59 16.62
C LYS A 567 22.80 -6.01 16.31
#